data_ef5457283c74323d3b5b8adda42cb50b
#
_entry.id   ef5457283c74323d3b5b8adda42cb50b
#
_cell.length_a   1.000
_cell.length_b   1.000
_cell.length_c   1.000
_cell.angle_alpha   90.00
_cell.angle_beta   90.00
_cell.angle_gamma   90.00
#
_symmetry.space_group_name_H-M   'P 1'
#
loop_
_entity.id
_entity.type
_entity.pdbx_description
1 polymer ?
#
loop_
_entity_poly.entity_id
_entity_poly.type
_entity_poly.pdbx_seq_one_letter_code
_entity_poly.pdbx_strand_id
1 'polypeptide(L)'
;MEIKVTLQLPRDALSVPVVRRVLATSMHTLGVEAHCIEDIGIALTEACTNVLDHTKGEDEYEVVAGIDDNVCTILVVDTGRGFDADHLGHAEADPSAEEGRGIQLIRALVDKVRFQSRPETGMIVHLEKTLAFRDGAAMQKLAERTPLDAEIDLVKAEAARAEGSTVTP
;
A
#
# COMPACT_ATOMS: atom_id res chain seq x y z
N MET A 1 -5.40 5.33 13.02
CA MET A 1 -6.11 5.73 11.76
C MET A 1 -5.52 4.94 10.62
N GLU A 2 -6.36 4.23 9.88
CA GLU A 2 -5.93 3.41 8.73
C GLU A 2 -6.19 4.15 7.41
N ILE A 3 -5.19 4.16 6.54
CA ILE A 3 -5.32 4.61 5.14
C ILE A 3 -5.03 3.41 4.25
N LYS A 4 -5.96 3.08 3.36
CA LYS A 4 -5.85 1.92 2.48
C LYS A 4 -6.02 2.32 1.02
N VAL A 5 -5.19 1.75 0.16
CA VAL A 5 -5.24 1.90 -1.29
C VAL A 5 -5.23 0.51 -1.91
N THR A 6 -6.16 0.25 -2.81
CA THR A 6 -6.24 -0.99 -3.58
C THR A 6 -6.14 -0.67 -5.06
N LEU A 7 -5.24 -1.35 -5.77
CA LEU A 7 -5.00 -1.18 -7.19
C LEU A 7 -5.12 -2.54 -7.88
N GLN A 8 -6.01 -2.63 -8.87
CA GLN A 8 -6.05 -3.73 -9.83
C GLN A 8 -5.25 -3.31 -11.06
N LEU A 9 -4.33 -4.16 -11.48
CA LEU A 9 -3.33 -3.83 -12.48
C LEU A 9 -3.25 -4.93 -13.54
N PRO A 10 -3.11 -4.56 -14.81
CA PRO A 10 -2.85 -5.54 -15.85
C PRO A 10 -1.50 -6.22 -15.59
N ARG A 11 -1.42 -7.50 -15.97
CA ARG A 11 -0.21 -8.31 -15.86
C ARG A 11 0.80 -7.91 -16.95
N ASP A 12 1.31 -6.71 -16.82
CA ASP A 12 2.27 -6.08 -17.71
C ASP A 12 3.37 -5.40 -16.89
N ALA A 13 4.63 -5.53 -17.33
CA ALA A 13 5.77 -4.89 -16.70
C ALA A 13 5.61 -3.35 -16.57
N LEU A 14 4.84 -2.72 -17.47
CA LEU A 14 4.53 -1.29 -17.40
C LEU A 14 3.65 -0.90 -16.23
N SER A 15 2.94 -1.86 -15.61
CA SER A 15 2.13 -1.62 -14.42
C SER A 15 2.99 -1.35 -13.16
N VAL A 16 4.20 -1.93 -13.10
CA VAL A 16 5.10 -1.79 -11.93
C VAL A 16 5.53 -0.34 -11.67
N PRO A 17 5.99 0.44 -12.66
CA PRO A 17 6.24 1.87 -12.45
C PRO A 17 5.01 2.66 -11.99
N VAL A 18 3.82 2.29 -12.47
CA VAL A 18 2.57 2.97 -12.11
C VAL A 18 2.26 2.78 -10.63
N VAL A 19 2.20 1.53 -10.15
CA VAL A 19 1.90 1.26 -8.74
C VAL A 19 2.95 1.86 -7.81
N ARG A 20 4.23 1.77 -8.17
CA ARG A 20 5.32 2.40 -7.42
C ARG A 20 5.12 3.90 -7.28
N ARG A 21 4.76 4.59 -8.37
CA ARG A 21 4.53 6.04 -8.35
C ARG A 21 3.31 6.44 -7.53
N VAL A 22 2.21 5.70 -7.63
CA VAL A 22 1.00 5.95 -6.83
C VAL A 22 1.32 5.86 -5.35
N LEU A 23 1.95 4.77 -4.91
CA LEU A 23 2.29 4.57 -3.50
C LEU A 23 3.33 5.59 -3.00
N ALA A 24 4.38 5.86 -3.79
CA ALA A 24 5.38 6.86 -3.43
C ALA A 24 4.77 8.25 -3.26
N THR A 25 3.86 8.67 -4.16
CA THR A 25 3.18 9.96 -4.08
C THR A 25 2.27 10.02 -2.85
N SER A 26 1.53 8.95 -2.55
CA SER A 26 0.67 8.86 -1.38
C SER A 26 1.48 8.98 -0.08
N MET A 27 2.55 8.20 0.06
CA MET A 27 3.43 8.24 1.22
C MET A 27 4.12 9.59 1.39
N HIS A 28 4.59 10.19 0.29
CA HIS A 28 5.19 11.54 0.32
C HIS A 28 4.19 12.59 0.82
N THR A 29 2.94 12.52 0.37
CA THR A 29 1.85 13.43 0.79
C THR A 29 1.54 13.26 2.27
N LEU A 30 1.59 12.03 2.79
CA LEU A 30 1.39 11.74 4.21
C LEU A 30 2.57 12.19 5.08
N GLY A 31 3.69 12.55 4.48
CA GLY A 31 4.88 13.05 5.16
C GLY A 31 5.85 11.96 5.58
N VAL A 32 5.80 10.78 4.95
CA VAL A 32 6.77 9.70 5.16
C VAL A 32 8.17 10.18 4.74
N GLU A 33 9.19 9.76 5.46
CA GLU A 33 10.59 10.02 5.15
C GLU A 33 11.03 9.38 3.83
N ALA A 34 11.91 10.07 3.09
CA ALA A 34 12.32 9.66 1.74
C ALA A 34 12.93 8.26 1.71
N HIS A 35 13.78 7.91 2.68
CA HIS A 35 14.40 6.59 2.74
C HIS A 35 13.39 5.45 2.88
N CYS A 36 12.31 5.64 3.66
CA CYS A 36 11.24 4.66 3.77
C CYS A 36 10.51 4.47 2.43
N ILE A 37 10.26 5.56 1.71
CA ILE A 37 9.60 5.54 0.39
C ILE A 37 10.47 4.82 -0.63
N GLU A 38 11.79 5.06 -0.63
CA GLU A 38 12.74 4.40 -1.50
C GLU A 38 12.82 2.89 -1.24
N ASP A 39 12.98 2.49 0.02
CA ASP A 39 13.02 1.09 0.45
C ASP A 39 11.76 0.33 0.02
N ILE A 40 10.58 0.90 0.30
CA ILE A 40 9.30 0.33 -0.11
C ILE A 40 9.19 0.26 -1.63
N GLY A 41 9.63 1.30 -2.34
CA GLY A 41 9.58 1.34 -3.80
C GLY A 41 10.40 0.22 -4.45
N ILE A 42 11.57 -0.09 -3.91
CA ILE A 42 12.43 -1.18 -4.38
C ILE A 42 11.78 -2.53 -4.02
N ALA A 43 11.39 -2.74 -2.76
CA ALA A 43 10.78 -3.98 -2.31
C ALA A 43 9.49 -4.31 -3.08
N LEU A 44 8.66 -3.29 -3.33
CA LEU A 44 7.44 -3.43 -4.14
C LEU A 44 7.76 -3.81 -5.59
N THR A 45 8.79 -3.22 -6.19
CA THR A 45 9.21 -3.55 -7.55
C THR A 45 9.59 -5.03 -7.65
N GLU A 46 10.42 -5.51 -6.74
CA GLU A 46 10.82 -6.91 -6.69
C GLU A 46 9.63 -7.85 -6.45
N ALA A 47 8.71 -7.48 -5.53
CA ALA A 47 7.52 -8.26 -5.24
C ALA A 47 6.59 -8.37 -6.46
N CYS A 48 6.33 -7.27 -7.17
CA CYS A 48 5.52 -7.27 -8.38
C CYS A 48 6.19 -8.07 -9.50
N THR A 49 7.50 -7.92 -9.71
CA THR A 49 8.25 -8.67 -10.72
C THR A 49 8.20 -10.17 -10.43
N ASN A 50 8.36 -10.58 -9.16
CA ASN A 50 8.22 -11.99 -8.77
C ASN A 50 6.84 -12.55 -9.10
N VAL A 51 5.77 -11.79 -8.86
CA VAL A 51 4.41 -12.19 -9.23
C VAL A 51 4.28 -12.30 -10.74
N LEU A 52 4.81 -11.36 -11.51
CA LEU A 52 4.74 -11.39 -12.98
C LEU A 52 5.51 -12.56 -13.60
N ASP A 53 6.66 -12.92 -13.04
CA ASP A 53 7.56 -13.93 -13.61
C ASP A 53 7.18 -15.36 -13.22
N HIS A 54 6.69 -15.58 -12.01
CA HIS A 54 6.55 -16.93 -11.44
C HIS A 54 5.13 -17.51 -11.52
N THR A 55 4.16 -16.76 -11.97
CA THR A 55 2.80 -17.25 -12.06
C THR A 55 2.28 -17.24 -13.52
N LYS A 56 1.59 -18.29 -13.90
CA LYS A 56 0.86 -18.41 -15.17
C LYS A 56 -0.63 -18.14 -14.89
N GLY A 57 -0.90 -16.99 -14.26
CA GLY A 57 -2.24 -16.64 -13.83
C GLY A 57 -3.02 -15.82 -14.85
N GLU A 58 -4.10 -15.26 -14.38
CA GLU A 58 -5.01 -14.41 -15.14
C GLU A 58 -4.32 -13.11 -15.60
N ASP A 59 -5.02 -12.31 -16.40
CA ASP A 59 -4.45 -11.11 -17.05
C ASP A 59 -4.21 -9.93 -16.08
N GLU A 60 -4.55 -10.10 -14.79
CA GLU A 60 -4.48 -9.04 -13.77
C GLU A 60 -3.85 -9.54 -12.46
N TYR A 61 -3.33 -8.60 -11.67
CA TYR A 61 -2.91 -8.79 -10.29
C TYR A 61 -3.34 -7.60 -9.43
N GLU A 62 -3.40 -7.79 -8.13
CA GLU A 62 -3.83 -6.77 -7.19
C GLU A 62 -2.70 -6.35 -6.25
N VAL A 63 -2.61 -5.05 -5.98
CA VAL A 63 -1.75 -4.49 -4.93
C VAL A 63 -2.63 -3.77 -3.92
N VAL A 64 -2.58 -4.23 -2.67
CA VAL A 64 -3.23 -3.58 -1.54
C VAL A 64 -2.15 -2.99 -0.64
N ALA A 65 -2.20 -1.70 -0.41
CA ALA A 65 -1.29 -1.02 0.51
C ALA A 65 -2.09 -0.33 1.61
N GLY A 66 -1.71 -0.54 2.85
CA GLY A 66 -2.30 0.08 4.03
C GLY A 66 -1.25 0.75 4.89
N ILE A 67 -1.60 1.87 5.52
CA ILE A 67 -0.81 2.49 6.57
C ILE A 67 -1.71 2.62 7.78
N ASP A 68 -1.33 1.95 8.86
CA ASP A 68 -1.97 2.08 10.17
C ASP A 68 -0.93 2.53 11.19
N ASP A 69 -1.19 3.68 11.82
CA ASP A 69 -0.25 4.41 12.63
C ASP A 69 1.10 4.63 11.90
N ASN A 70 2.12 3.87 12.24
CA ASN A 70 3.45 3.95 11.63
C ASN A 70 3.86 2.68 10.89
N VAL A 71 2.94 1.76 10.62
CA VAL A 71 3.23 0.52 9.89
C VAL A 71 2.60 0.57 8.51
N CYS A 72 3.43 0.41 7.49
CA CYS A 72 2.98 0.18 6.12
C CYS A 72 2.92 -1.32 5.86
N THR A 73 1.76 -1.79 5.44
CA THR A 73 1.53 -3.17 4.99
C THR A 73 1.22 -3.17 3.50
N ILE A 74 1.89 -4.02 2.74
CA ILE A 74 1.65 -4.17 1.30
C ILE A 74 1.43 -5.64 0.98
N LEU A 75 0.38 -5.90 0.21
CA LEU A 75 0.06 -7.20 -0.35
C LEU A 75 0.13 -7.11 -1.87
N VAL A 76 0.88 -8.01 -2.49
CA VAL A 76 0.87 -8.20 -3.94
C VAL A 76 0.27 -9.58 -4.18
N VAL A 77 -0.86 -9.62 -4.87
CA VAL A 77 -1.70 -10.81 -5.01
C VAL A 77 -1.94 -11.11 -6.48
N ASP A 78 -1.55 -12.29 -6.90
CA ASP A 78 -1.85 -12.81 -8.23
C ASP A 78 -3.11 -13.68 -8.18
N THR A 79 -4.25 -13.04 -8.19
CA THR A 79 -5.53 -13.74 -8.29
C THR A 79 -6.52 -12.92 -9.09
N GLY A 80 -6.99 -13.40 -10.21
CA GLY A 80 -8.09 -12.78 -10.93
C GLY A 80 -9.46 -12.89 -10.24
N ARG A 81 -9.52 -13.22 -8.97
CA ARG A 81 -10.75 -13.43 -8.20
C ARG A 81 -10.83 -12.61 -6.93
N GLY A 82 -10.38 -11.37 -6.91
CA GLY A 82 -10.51 -10.49 -5.74
C GLY A 82 -10.09 -11.15 -4.41
N PHE A 83 -9.27 -10.49 -3.66
CA PHE A 83 -8.72 -10.99 -2.40
C PHE A 83 -9.56 -10.49 -1.21
N ASP A 84 -9.99 -11.43 -0.35
CA ASP A 84 -10.57 -11.08 0.94
C ASP A 84 -9.45 -10.97 1.98
N ALA A 85 -9.12 -9.73 2.36
CA ALA A 85 -8.02 -9.43 3.28
C ALA A 85 -8.20 -10.05 4.68
N ASP A 86 -9.42 -10.42 5.05
CA ASP A 86 -9.74 -11.00 6.36
C ASP A 86 -9.25 -12.46 6.50
N HIS A 87 -8.79 -13.08 5.42
CA HIS A 87 -8.31 -14.48 5.42
C HIS A 87 -6.79 -14.63 5.52
N LEU A 88 -6.02 -13.56 5.80
CA LEU A 88 -4.58 -13.65 6.09
C LEU A 88 -4.28 -14.26 7.47
N GLY A 89 -4.85 -15.43 7.73
CA GLY A 89 -4.43 -16.28 8.84
C GLY A 89 -3.02 -16.80 8.56
N HIS A 90 -2.15 -16.58 9.51
CA HIS A 90 -0.78 -17.04 9.76
C HIS A 90 -0.36 -18.34 9.02
N ALA A 91 -0.15 -18.30 7.71
CA ALA A 91 0.49 -19.39 7.00
C ALA A 91 1.99 -19.09 6.91
N GLU A 92 2.78 -19.88 7.62
CA GLU A 92 4.23 -19.82 7.57
C GLU A 92 4.72 -20.10 6.15
N ALA A 93 5.68 -19.28 5.67
CA ALA A 93 6.32 -19.45 4.38
C ALA A 93 7.11 -20.75 4.33
N ASP A 94 6.98 -21.49 3.22
CA ASP A 94 7.84 -22.64 2.91
C ASP A 94 9.28 -22.13 2.65
N PRO A 95 10.29 -22.57 3.43
CA PRO A 95 11.66 -22.10 3.28
C PRO A 95 12.40 -22.65 2.04
N SER A 96 11.77 -23.47 1.22
CA SER A 96 12.44 -24.24 0.16
C SER A 96 12.40 -23.60 -1.24
N ALA A 97 11.77 -22.43 -1.42
CA ALA A 97 11.84 -21.72 -2.69
C ALA A 97 13.26 -21.15 -2.88
N GLU A 98 13.91 -21.45 -4.00
CA GLU A 98 15.20 -20.88 -4.39
C GLU A 98 15.15 -19.35 -4.24
N GLU A 99 15.80 -18.84 -3.18
CA GLU A 99 15.81 -17.41 -2.87
C GLU A 99 16.68 -16.67 -3.88
N GLY A 100 16.05 -16.18 -4.95
CA GLY A 100 16.70 -15.28 -5.89
C GLY A 100 17.13 -13.97 -5.23
N ARG A 101 18.01 -13.21 -5.89
CA ARG A 101 18.52 -11.91 -5.39
C ARG A 101 17.41 -10.93 -5.01
N GLY A 102 16.25 -10.98 -5.69
CA GLY A 102 15.10 -10.14 -5.41
C GLY A 102 14.52 -10.36 -4.01
N ILE A 103 14.39 -11.61 -3.58
CA ILE A 103 13.89 -11.94 -2.24
C ILE A 103 14.86 -11.47 -1.14
N GLN A 104 16.16 -11.63 -1.36
CA GLN A 104 17.18 -11.12 -0.41
C GLN A 104 17.12 -9.60 -0.31
N LEU A 105 16.91 -8.91 -1.44
CA LEU A 105 16.75 -7.45 -1.47
C LEU A 105 15.50 -7.00 -0.72
N ILE A 106 14.37 -7.66 -0.93
CA ILE A 106 13.14 -7.38 -0.16
C ILE A 106 13.42 -7.52 1.34
N ARG A 107 14.02 -8.64 1.77
CA ARG A 107 14.32 -8.89 3.20
C ARG A 107 15.26 -7.87 3.82
N ALA A 108 16.16 -7.27 3.04
CA ALA A 108 17.07 -6.22 3.52
C ALA A 108 16.38 -4.85 3.70
N LEU A 109 15.26 -4.61 3.01
CA LEU A 109 14.61 -3.31 2.93
C LEU A 109 13.34 -3.20 3.78
N VAL A 110 12.69 -4.31 4.14
CA VAL A 110 11.45 -4.33 4.92
C VAL A 110 11.64 -5.07 6.24
N ASP A 111 10.78 -4.79 7.23
CA ASP A 111 10.88 -5.39 8.55
C ASP A 111 10.39 -6.84 8.56
N LYS A 112 9.37 -7.12 7.74
CA LYS A 112 8.85 -8.49 7.57
C LYS A 112 8.45 -8.72 6.12
N VAL A 113 8.71 -9.94 5.64
CA VAL A 113 8.21 -10.43 4.36
C VAL A 113 7.71 -11.86 4.52
N ARG A 114 6.58 -12.16 3.88
CA ARG A 114 6.03 -13.51 3.78
C ARG A 114 5.64 -13.77 2.34
N PHE A 115 6.00 -14.97 1.87
CA PHE A 115 5.59 -15.47 0.57
C PHE A 115 4.63 -16.63 0.80
N GLN A 116 3.49 -16.61 0.11
CA GLN A 116 2.51 -17.67 0.19
C GLN A 116 2.16 -18.09 -1.23
N SER A 117 2.48 -19.34 -1.56
CA SER A 117 2.05 -19.94 -2.82
C SER A 117 0.82 -20.81 -2.56
N ARG A 118 -0.22 -20.62 -3.35
CA ARG A 118 -1.44 -21.46 -3.33
C ARG A 118 -1.65 -22.03 -4.73
N PRO A 119 -1.81 -23.37 -4.86
CA PRO A 119 -1.96 -24.02 -6.17
C PRO A 119 -3.09 -23.47 -7.02
N GLU A 120 -4.15 -22.96 -6.38
CA GLU A 120 -5.38 -22.49 -7.05
C GLU A 120 -5.48 -20.97 -7.18
N THR A 121 -4.67 -20.20 -6.44
CA THR A 121 -4.81 -18.76 -6.32
C THR A 121 -3.50 -17.97 -6.60
N GLY A 122 -2.45 -18.66 -7.04
CA GLY A 122 -1.18 -18.00 -7.38
C GLY A 122 -0.31 -17.64 -6.18
N MET A 123 0.46 -16.57 -6.30
CA MET A 123 1.42 -16.11 -5.29
C MET A 123 0.90 -14.88 -4.55
N ILE A 124 1.08 -14.87 -3.24
CA ILE A 124 0.84 -13.70 -2.41
C ILE A 124 2.17 -13.29 -1.77
N VAL A 125 2.56 -12.04 -1.94
CA VAL A 125 3.71 -11.44 -1.26
C VAL A 125 3.18 -10.42 -0.25
N HIS A 126 3.49 -10.63 1.02
CA HIS A 126 3.13 -9.74 2.12
C HIS A 126 4.38 -9.04 2.65
N LEU A 127 4.39 -7.72 2.66
CA LEU A 127 5.47 -6.86 3.13
C LEU A 127 4.98 -6.00 4.29
N GLU A 128 5.80 -5.85 5.33
CA GLU A 128 5.57 -4.88 6.40
C GLU A 128 6.81 -4.03 6.60
N LYS A 129 6.64 -2.71 6.71
CA LYS A 129 7.71 -1.77 7.04
C LYS A 129 7.23 -0.71 8.01
N THR A 130 8.00 -0.50 9.07
CA THR A 130 7.82 0.63 9.99
C THR A 130 8.26 1.91 9.29
N LEU A 131 7.39 2.91 9.32
CA LEU A 131 7.60 4.20 8.67
C LEU A 131 8.16 5.23 9.65
N ALA A 132 9.11 6.01 9.18
CA ALA A 132 9.51 7.27 9.80
C ALA A 132 8.78 8.42 9.10
N PHE A 133 8.32 9.40 9.86
CA PHE A 133 7.63 10.57 9.36
C PHE A 133 8.43 11.83 9.61
N ARG A 134 8.35 12.79 8.68
CA ARG A 134 8.90 14.12 8.83
C ARG A 134 8.15 14.90 9.92
N ASP A 135 8.84 15.81 10.59
CA ASP A 135 8.20 16.68 11.58
C ASP A 135 7.01 17.42 10.98
N GLY A 136 5.88 17.41 11.69
CA GLY A 136 4.63 18.02 11.24
C GLY A 136 3.98 17.32 10.05
N ALA A 137 4.25 16.04 9.86
CA ALA A 137 3.66 15.21 8.80
C ALA A 137 2.13 15.27 8.79
N ALA A 138 1.55 15.15 7.60
CA ALA A 138 0.09 15.15 7.45
C ALA A 138 -0.57 14.00 8.23
N MET A 139 0.09 12.84 8.28
CA MET A 139 -0.39 11.68 9.04
C MET A 139 -0.51 11.98 10.54
N GLN A 140 0.49 12.66 11.14
CA GLN A 140 0.45 13.07 12.55
C GLN A 140 -0.70 14.03 12.81
N LYS A 141 -0.87 15.05 11.96
CA LYS A 141 -1.98 16.01 12.08
C LYS A 141 -3.36 15.37 11.93
N LEU A 142 -3.48 14.37 11.07
CA LEU A 142 -4.73 13.62 10.91
C LEU A 142 -5.03 12.72 12.11
N ALA A 143 -4.00 12.11 12.71
CA ALA A 143 -4.15 11.27 13.89
C ALA A 143 -4.50 12.08 15.16
N GLU A 144 -4.03 13.33 15.26
CA GLU A 144 -4.31 14.24 16.37
C GLU A 144 -5.72 14.86 16.28
N ARG A 145 -6.37 14.83 15.12
CA ARG A 145 -7.72 15.37 14.95
C ARG A 145 -8.75 14.45 15.60
N THR A 146 -9.47 14.99 16.56
CA THR A 146 -10.60 14.28 17.15
C THR A 146 -11.77 14.22 16.16
N PRO A 147 -12.70 13.26 16.30
CA PRO A 147 -13.94 13.22 15.49
C PRO A 147 -14.72 14.54 15.56
N LEU A 148 -14.70 15.22 16.72
CA LEU A 148 -15.34 16.51 16.93
C LEU A 148 -14.72 17.63 16.08
N ASP A 149 -13.39 17.65 15.93
CA ASP A 149 -12.70 18.65 15.09
C ASP A 149 -13.05 18.48 13.61
N ALA A 150 -13.18 17.22 13.16
CA ALA A 150 -13.59 16.90 11.80
C ALA A 150 -15.02 17.35 11.51
N GLU A 151 -15.93 17.19 12.48
CA GLU A 151 -17.33 17.61 12.37
C GLU A 151 -17.46 19.14 12.35
N ILE A 152 -16.69 19.85 13.19
CA ILE A 152 -16.64 21.31 13.21
C ILE A 152 -16.14 21.89 11.88
N ASP A 153 -15.12 21.30 11.28
CA ASP A 153 -14.58 21.77 9.99
C ASP A 153 -15.55 21.51 8.84
N LEU A 154 -16.29 20.39 8.88
CA LEU A 154 -17.34 20.11 7.90
C LEU A 154 -18.45 21.17 7.98
N VAL A 155 -18.94 21.48 9.18
CA VAL A 155 -19.96 22.51 9.40
C VAL A 155 -19.48 23.89 8.94
N LYS A 156 -18.23 24.25 9.23
CA LYS A 156 -17.64 25.51 8.73
C LYS A 156 -17.53 25.56 7.21
N ALA A 157 -17.16 24.45 6.58
CA ALA A 157 -17.06 24.38 5.12
C ALA A 157 -18.44 24.50 4.44
N GLU A 158 -19.48 23.92 5.02
CA GLU A 158 -20.85 24.04 4.55
C GLU A 158 -21.37 25.47 4.73
N ALA A 159 -21.13 26.11 5.87
CA ALA A 159 -21.51 27.49 6.13
C ALA A 159 -20.84 28.46 5.12
N ALA A 160 -19.53 28.29 4.87
CA ALA A 160 -18.83 29.13 3.89
C ALA A 160 -19.35 28.96 2.46
N ARG A 161 -19.82 27.76 2.08
CA ARG A 161 -20.46 27.53 0.78
C ARG A 161 -21.84 28.18 0.69
N ALA A 162 -22.59 28.20 1.79
CA ALA A 162 -23.91 28.85 1.84
C ALA A 162 -23.81 30.37 1.70
N GLU A 163 -22.79 30.99 2.32
CA GLU A 163 -22.56 32.45 2.23
C GLU A 163 -22.04 32.88 0.86
N GLY A 164 -21.25 32.02 0.17
CA GLY A 164 -20.74 32.29 -1.19
C GLY A 164 -21.78 32.18 -2.32
N SER A 165 -22.98 31.65 -2.02
CA SER A 165 -24.05 31.48 -3.02
C SER A 165 -25.02 32.68 -3.12
N THR A 166 -24.79 33.78 -2.42
CA THR A 166 -25.64 34.98 -2.44
C THR A 166 -24.94 36.09 -3.23
N VAL A 167 -24.88 35.95 -4.57
CA VAL A 167 -24.65 37.08 -5.51
C VAL A 167 -25.65 36.88 -6.66
N THR A 168 -26.83 37.44 -6.57
CA THR A 168 -27.37 38.70 -7.01
C THR A 168 -27.81 38.92 -8.42
N PRO A 169 -28.84 39.62 -8.60
CA PRO A 169 -29.55 39.72 -9.88
C PRO A 169 -28.85 40.53 -10.92
#